data_82f2b8ca50bc85ae0d0b183c01cfc281
#
_entry.id   82f2b8ca50bc85ae0d0b183c01cfc281
#
_cell.length_a   1.000
_cell.length_b   1.000
_cell.length_c   1.000
_cell.angle_alpha   90.00
_cell.angle_beta   90.00
_cell.angle_gamma   90.00
#
_symmetry.space_group_name_H-M   'P 1'
#
loop_
_entity.id
_entity.type
_entity.pdbx_description
1 polymer ?
#
loop_
_entity_poly.entity_id
_entity_poly.type
_entity_poly.pdbx_seq_one_letter_code
_entity_poly.pdbx_strand_id
1 'polypeptide(L)'
;YSKDYDAVKEQVAQEYEVKDAATLAQFGITTDDQKEAVDKIVEDMKTTVQDATDAAKNAGEDEPEIAVEEDSEAPELFNDIKDENQKLFPAAWAMYKNSANLDAENDKLDKEQASEKIEQSYAASFGKAINPVLEPLGFDWKMGLSLVAGLAAKEVVISTLGTVYAVGGD
;
A
#
# COMPACT_ATOMS: atom_id res chain seq x y z
N TYR A 1 6.53 -20.02 5.90
CA TYR A 1 5.21 -19.86 5.24
C TYR A 1 5.25 -18.49 4.56
N SER A 2 5.50 -18.46 3.25
CA SER A 2 5.42 -17.22 2.49
C SER A 2 3.95 -16.87 2.25
N LYS A 3 3.58 -15.61 2.44
CA LYS A 3 2.24 -15.09 2.15
C LYS A 3 2.01 -15.13 0.64
N ASP A 4 0.86 -15.63 0.21
CA ASP A 4 0.47 -15.59 -1.21
C ASP A 4 -0.07 -14.18 -1.54
N TYR A 5 0.84 -13.33 -1.98
CA TYR A 5 0.53 -11.93 -2.28
C TYR A 5 -0.39 -11.78 -3.49
N ASP A 6 -0.32 -12.69 -4.46
CA ASP A 6 -1.17 -12.64 -5.64
C ASP A 6 -2.63 -12.97 -5.27
N ALA A 7 -2.85 -13.97 -4.42
CA ALA A 7 -4.18 -14.28 -3.90
C ALA A 7 -4.75 -13.14 -3.03
N VAL A 8 -3.91 -12.46 -2.23
CA VAL A 8 -4.35 -11.31 -1.43
C VAL A 8 -4.73 -10.14 -2.32
N LYS A 9 -3.97 -9.83 -3.36
CA LYS A 9 -4.30 -8.76 -4.32
C LYS A 9 -5.60 -9.06 -5.07
N GLU A 10 -5.82 -10.30 -5.47
CA GLU A 10 -7.07 -10.71 -6.11
C GLU A 10 -8.27 -10.51 -5.17
N GLN A 11 -8.13 -10.88 -3.89
CA GLN A 11 -9.17 -10.64 -2.90
C GLN A 11 -9.45 -9.15 -2.71
N VAL A 12 -8.42 -8.33 -2.58
CA VAL A 12 -8.54 -6.87 -2.46
C VAL A 12 -9.23 -6.29 -3.70
N ALA A 13 -8.86 -6.72 -4.90
CA ALA A 13 -9.51 -6.27 -6.14
C ALA A 13 -11.01 -6.61 -6.16
N GLN A 14 -11.39 -7.81 -5.73
CA GLN A 14 -12.80 -8.22 -5.62
C GLN A 14 -13.57 -7.38 -4.59
N GLU A 15 -12.96 -7.04 -3.45
CA GLU A 15 -13.57 -6.17 -2.45
C GLU A 15 -13.84 -4.76 -3.03
N TYR A 16 -12.92 -4.23 -3.82
CA TYR A 16 -13.10 -2.93 -4.48
C TYR A 16 -14.11 -2.97 -5.63
N GLU A 17 -14.23 -4.06 -6.37
CA GLU A 17 -15.32 -4.23 -7.35
C GLU A 17 -16.70 -4.14 -6.69
N VAL A 18 -16.87 -4.78 -5.53
CA VAL A 18 -18.13 -4.70 -4.76
C VAL A 18 -18.35 -3.28 -4.25
N LYS A 19 -17.30 -2.62 -3.75
CA LYS A 19 -17.35 -1.24 -3.28
C LYS A 19 -17.71 -0.27 -4.39
N ASP A 20 -17.13 -0.43 -5.57
CA ASP A 20 -17.41 0.38 -6.75
C ASP A 20 -18.87 0.23 -7.21
N ALA A 21 -19.37 -1.00 -7.28
CA ALA A 21 -20.77 -1.25 -7.61
C ALA A 21 -21.73 -0.60 -6.58
N ALA A 22 -21.42 -0.68 -5.30
CA ALA A 22 -22.20 -0.04 -4.25
C ALA A 22 -22.15 1.50 -4.34
N THR A 23 -20.98 2.05 -4.66
CA THR A 23 -20.79 3.50 -4.87
C THR A 23 -21.61 3.99 -6.05
N LEU A 24 -21.55 3.34 -7.19
CA LEU A 24 -22.35 3.69 -8.37
C LEU A 24 -23.85 3.63 -8.07
N ALA A 25 -24.30 2.58 -7.39
CA ALA A 25 -25.70 2.44 -6.98
C ALA A 25 -26.14 3.58 -6.02
N GLN A 26 -25.30 3.98 -5.09
CA GLN A 26 -25.56 5.08 -4.15
C GLN A 26 -25.80 6.41 -4.87
N PHE A 27 -25.09 6.67 -5.96
CA PHE A 27 -25.24 7.87 -6.77
C PHE A 27 -26.28 7.73 -7.90
N GLY A 28 -27.01 6.61 -7.95
CA GLY A 28 -28.05 6.39 -8.97
C GLY A 28 -27.51 6.12 -10.39
N ILE A 29 -26.26 5.70 -10.48
CA ILE A 29 -25.62 5.31 -11.76
C ILE A 29 -26.01 3.87 -12.08
N THR A 30 -26.95 3.71 -13.02
CA THR A 30 -27.55 2.39 -13.31
C THR A 30 -27.37 1.94 -14.74
N THR A 31 -27.14 2.86 -15.69
CA THR A 31 -26.97 2.54 -17.10
C THR A 31 -25.48 2.43 -17.46
N ASP A 32 -25.17 1.67 -18.49
CA ASP A 32 -23.79 1.52 -18.96
C ASP A 32 -23.23 2.83 -19.51
N ASP A 33 -24.05 3.63 -20.19
CA ASP A 33 -23.65 4.97 -20.66
C ASP A 33 -23.27 5.89 -19.50
N GLN A 34 -23.99 5.82 -18.39
CA GLN A 34 -23.65 6.60 -17.17
C GLN A 34 -22.35 6.12 -16.54
N LYS A 35 -22.14 4.80 -16.50
CA LYS A 35 -20.89 4.22 -15.97
C LYS A 35 -19.70 4.66 -16.81
N GLU A 36 -19.82 4.54 -18.14
CA GLU A 36 -18.77 4.95 -19.08
C GLU A 36 -18.47 6.45 -18.92
N ALA A 37 -19.49 7.28 -18.75
CA ALA A 37 -19.30 8.71 -18.50
C ALA A 37 -18.58 8.99 -17.18
N VAL A 38 -18.91 8.27 -16.10
CA VAL A 38 -18.21 8.36 -14.81
C VAL A 38 -16.75 7.92 -14.94
N ASP A 39 -16.50 6.79 -15.61
CA ASP A 39 -15.14 6.26 -15.82
C ASP A 39 -14.27 7.26 -16.59
N LYS A 40 -14.84 7.90 -17.61
CA LYS A 40 -14.14 8.95 -18.35
C LYS A 40 -13.74 10.13 -17.47
N ILE A 41 -14.64 10.58 -16.60
CA ILE A 41 -14.35 11.67 -15.65
C ILE A 41 -13.22 11.24 -14.70
N VAL A 42 -13.24 10.00 -14.21
CA VAL A 42 -12.17 9.45 -13.36
C VAL A 42 -10.82 9.44 -14.09
N GLU A 43 -10.80 9.03 -15.37
CA GLU A 43 -9.58 9.06 -16.17
C GLU A 43 -9.07 10.49 -16.40
N ASP A 44 -9.97 11.46 -16.63
CA ASP A 44 -9.60 12.87 -16.75
C ASP A 44 -9.00 13.40 -15.44
N MET A 45 -9.53 12.98 -14.27
CA MET A 45 -8.93 13.31 -12.97
C MET A 45 -7.53 12.71 -12.82
N LYS A 46 -7.34 11.43 -13.17
CA LYS A 46 -6.03 10.78 -13.10
C LYS A 46 -5.01 11.46 -13.99
N THR A 47 -5.40 11.81 -15.20
CA THR A 47 -4.55 12.55 -16.15
C THR A 47 -4.17 13.91 -15.58
N THR A 48 -5.11 14.63 -15.00
CA THR A 48 -4.87 15.94 -14.39
C THR A 48 -3.86 15.87 -13.25
N VAL A 49 -3.96 14.84 -12.38
CA VAL A 49 -2.99 14.61 -11.30
C VAL A 49 -1.62 14.25 -11.87
N GLN A 50 -1.56 13.40 -12.88
CA GLN A 50 -0.30 13.02 -13.52
C GLN A 50 0.41 14.24 -14.14
N ASP A 51 -0.33 15.06 -14.87
CA ASP A 51 0.21 16.27 -15.49
C ASP A 51 0.73 17.27 -14.45
N ALA A 52 -0.02 17.43 -13.34
CA ALA A 52 0.39 18.29 -12.23
C ALA A 52 1.63 17.73 -11.51
N THR A 53 1.71 16.42 -11.32
CA THR A 53 2.86 15.74 -10.74
C THR A 53 4.11 15.91 -11.61
N ASP A 54 3.98 15.73 -12.92
CA ASP A 54 5.09 15.89 -13.85
C ASP A 54 5.56 17.34 -13.94
N ALA A 55 4.63 18.30 -13.89
CA ALA A 55 4.95 19.71 -13.83
C ALA A 55 5.72 20.08 -12.54
N ALA A 56 5.28 19.59 -11.39
CA ALA A 56 5.94 19.82 -10.10
C ALA A 56 7.36 19.23 -10.09
N LYS A 57 7.53 18.00 -10.57
CA LYS A 57 8.86 17.36 -10.71
C LYS A 57 9.81 18.18 -11.59
N ASN A 58 9.32 18.67 -12.73
CA ASN A 58 10.11 19.47 -13.64
C ASN A 58 10.50 20.83 -13.05
N ALA A 59 9.65 21.39 -12.19
CA ALA A 59 9.89 22.66 -11.49
C ALA A 59 10.73 22.49 -10.20
N GLY A 60 10.94 21.25 -9.72
CA GLY A 60 11.57 20.97 -8.42
C GLY A 60 10.69 21.37 -7.24
N GLU A 61 9.38 21.32 -7.43
CA GLU A 61 8.36 21.61 -6.42
C GLU A 61 7.79 20.32 -5.86
N ASP A 62 7.07 20.43 -4.74
CA ASP A 62 6.38 19.28 -4.12
C ASP A 62 5.23 18.80 -5.02
N GLU A 63 5.07 17.48 -5.12
CA GLU A 63 3.99 16.87 -5.88
C GLU A 63 2.63 17.16 -5.21
N PRO A 64 1.54 17.28 -6.02
CA PRO A 64 0.21 17.49 -5.45
C PRO A 64 -0.22 16.30 -4.59
N GLU A 65 -0.57 16.58 -3.36
CA GLU A 65 -1.14 15.58 -2.45
C GLU A 65 -2.67 15.60 -2.55
N ILE A 66 -3.26 14.47 -2.91
CA ILE A 66 -4.70 14.30 -3.04
C ILE A 66 -5.20 13.47 -1.85
N ALA A 67 -5.93 14.11 -0.94
CA ALA A 67 -6.59 13.43 0.16
C ALA A 67 -7.72 12.52 -0.37
N VAL A 68 -7.69 11.24 -0.02
CA VAL A 68 -8.61 10.22 -0.55
C VAL A 68 -9.38 9.48 0.55
N GLU A 69 -9.39 10.02 1.76
CA GLU A 69 -10.23 9.54 2.85
C GLU A 69 -11.72 9.65 2.48
N GLU A 70 -12.58 8.90 3.15
CA GLU A 70 -13.99 8.77 2.79
C GLU A 70 -14.73 10.13 2.76
N ASP A 71 -14.42 11.02 3.70
CA ASP A 71 -15.02 12.34 3.86
C ASP A 71 -14.24 13.49 3.19
N SER A 72 -13.14 13.18 2.46
CA SER A 72 -12.35 14.18 1.77
C SER A 72 -13.14 14.88 0.68
N GLU A 73 -13.01 16.21 0.63
CA GLU A 73 -13.49 17.02 -0.48
C GLU A 73 -12.54 16.96 -1.68
N ALA A 74 -13.10 17.13 -2.87
CA ALA A 74 -12.30 17.18 -4.08
C ALA A 74 -11.42 18.44 -4.08
N PRO A 75 -10.11 18.32 -4.41
CA PRO A 75 -9.22 19.45 -4.43
C PRO A 75 -9.56 20.43 -5.56
N GLU A 76 -9.10 21.68 -5.41
CA GLU A 76 -9.29 22.73 -6.41
C GLU A 76 -8.72 22.37 -7.79
N LEU A 77 -7.75 21.46 -7.83
CA LEU A 77 -7.18 20.89 -9.06
C LEU A 77 -8.24 20.32 -10.01
N PHE A 78 -9.38 19.87 -9.48
CA PHE A 78 -10.47 19.29 -10.26
C PHE A 78 -11.62 20.26 -10.55
N ASN A 79 -11.49 21.55 -10.26
CA ASN A 79 -12.59 22.49 -10.43
C ASN A 79 -13.10 22.57 -11.87
N ASP A 80 -12.24 22.55 -12.87
CA ASP A 80 -12.65 22.56 -14.28
C ASP A 80 -13.46 21.32 -14.64
N ILE A 81 -12.99 20.14 -14.21
CA ILE A 81 -13.69 18.87 -14.42
C ILE A 81 -15.04 18.87 -13.73
N LYS A 82 -15.11 19.41 -12.50
CA LYS A 82 -16.33 19.53 -11.71
C LYS A 82 -17.36 20.45 -12.39
N ASP A 83 -16.91 21.60 -12.91
CA ASP A 83 -17.79 22.56 -13.56
C ASP A 83 -18.37 22.01 -14.86
N GLU A 84 -17.60 21.25 -15.62
CA GLU A 84 -18.04 20.58 -16.85
C GLU A 84 -18.99 19.39 -16.59
N ASN A 85 -18.85 18.72 -15.44
CA ASN A 85 -19.52 17.45 -15.15
C ASN A 85 -20.35 17.46 -13.85
N GLN A 86 -20.98 18.56 -13.51
CA GLN A 86 -21.62 18.80 -12.20
C GLN A 86 -22.48 17.66 -11.67
N LYS A 87 -23.26 16.98 -12.55
CA LYS A 87 -24.17 15.91 -12.14
C LYS A 87 -23.47 14.60 -11.78
N LEU A 88 -22.41 14.24 -12.53
CA LEU A 88 -21.70 12.98 -12.41
C LEU A 88 -20.44 13.09 -11.56
N PHE A 89 -19.98 14.32 -11.31
CA PHE A 89 -18.75 14.57 -10.57
C PHE A 89 -18.74 13.95 -9.16
N PRO A 90 -19.83 14.00 -8.35
CA PRO A 90 -19.83 13.37 -7.03
C PRO A 90 -19.58 11.85 -7.11
N ALA A 91 -20.19 11.17 -8.08
CA ALA A 91 -19.97 9.75 -8.32
C ALA A 91 -18.53 9.48 -8.79
N ALA A 92 -18.04 10.29 -9.74
CA ALA A 92 -16.67 10.18 -10.25
C ALA A 92 -15.62 10.43 -9.16
N TRP A 93 -15.85 11.41 -8.29
CA TRP A 93 -14.94 11.66 -7.15
C TRP A 93 -14.92 10.50 -6.18
N ALA A 94 -16.07 9.92 -5.85
CA ALA A 94 -16.12 8.72 -5.01
C ALA A 94 -15.41 7.52 -5.65
N MET A 95 -15.57 7.31 -6.96
CA MET A 95 -14.87 6.26 -7.72
C MET A 95 -13.37 6.52 -7.82
N TYR A 96 -12.96 7.77 -8.00
CA TYR A 96 -11.54 8.16 -7.97
C TYR A 96 -10.90 7.80 -6.63
N LYS A 97 -11.55 8.14 -5.50
CA LYS A 97 -11.07 7.79 -4.16
C LYS A 97 -10.93 6.28 -3.98
N ASN A 98 -11.91 5.49 -4.44
CA ASN A 98 -11.81 4.03 -4.41
C ASN A 98 -10.60 3.52 -5.20
N SER A 99 -10.40 4.00 -6.41
CA SER A 99 -9.28 3.63 -7.27
C SER A 99 -7.93 3.98 -6.63
N ALA A 100 -7.80 5.19 -6.09
CA ALA A 100 -6.56 5.62 -5.42
C ALA A 100 -6.26 4.82 -4.16
N ASN A 101 -7.28 4.45 -3.39
CA ASN A 101 -7.12 3.60 -2.22
C ASN A 101 -6.73 2.15 -2.60
N LEU A 102 -7.30 1.61 -3.67
CA LEU A 102 -6.90 0.30 -4.21
C LEU A 102 -5.44 0.30 -4.65
N ASP A 103 -5.01 1.34 -5.37
CA ASP A 103 -3.62 1.49 -5.81
C ASP A 103 -2.67 1.57 -4.59
N ALA A 104 -3.03 2.33 -3.55
CA ALA A 104 -2.25 2.43 -2.32
C ALA A 104 -2.15 1.11 -1.56
N GLU A 105 -3.22 0.30 -1.51
CA GLU A 105 -3.19 -1.03 -0.91
C GLU A 105 -2.31 -1.99 -1.71
N ASN A 106 -2.38 -1.96 -3.04
CA ASN A 106 -1.52 -2.76 -3.90
C ASN A 106 -0.04 -2.37 -3.74
N ASP A 107 0.28 -1.09 -3.70
CA ASP A 107 1.65 -0.59 -3.46
C ASP A 107 2.19 -1.03 -2.10
N LYS A 108 1.33 -1.04 -1.07
CA LYS A 108 1.70 -1.54 0.25
C LYS A 108 2.02 -3.04 0.22
N LEU A 109 1.18 -3.83 -0.46
CA LEU A 109 1.41 -5.27 -0.63
C LEU A 109 2.69 -5.54 -1.43
N ASP A 110 3.00 -4.75 -2.46
CA ASP A 110 4.24 -4.87 -3.23
C ASP A 110 5.47 -4.56 -2.38
N LYS A 111 5.41 -3.54 -1.53
CA LYS A 111 6.48 -3.21 -0.59
C LYS A 111 6.67 -4.30 0.47
N GLU A 112 5.59 -4.86 1.01
CA GLU A 112 5.64 -5.98 1.94
C GLU A 112 6.28 -7.21 1.28
N GLN A 113 5.86 -7.56 0.06
CA GLN A 113 6.43 -8.67 -0.71
C GLN A 113 7.91 -8.47 -1.01
N ALA A 114 8.31 -7.26 -1.38
CA ALA A 114 9.71 -6.93 -1.63
C ALA A 114 10.55 -7.05 -0.35
N SER A 115 10.05 -6.57 0.78
CA SER A 115 10.72 -6.69 2.09
C SER A 115 10.89 -8.15 2.50
N GLU A 116 9.83 -8.97 2.35
CA GLU A 116 9.89 -10.41 2.67
C GLU A 116 10.91 -11.15 1.80
N LYS A 117 10.98 -10.85 0.50
CA LYS A 117 11.98 -11.41 -0.41
C LYS A 117 13.41 -11.03 -0.01
N ILE A 118 13.62 -9.79 0.40
CA ILE A 118 14.91 -9.29 0.87
C ILE A 118 15.31 -10.01 2.15
N GLU A 119 14.43 -10.09 3.15
CA GLU A 119 14.69 -10.79 4.41
C GLU A 119 15.03 -12.26 4.19
N GLN A 120 14.28 -12.96 3.33
CA GLN A 120 14.55 -14.36 2.97
C GLN A 120 15.91 -14.50 2.26
N SER A 121 16.29 -13.57 1.40
CA SER A 121 17.58 -13.57 0.71
C SER A 121 18.74 -13.35 1.69
N TYR A 122 18.63 -12.42 2.62
CA TYR A 122 19.65 -12.20 3.66
C TYR A 122 19.76 -13.39 4.60
N ALA A 123 18.65 -13.96 5.07
CA ALA A 123 18.65 -15.15 5.92
C ALA A 123 19.31 -16.35 5.22
N ALA A 124 19.01 -16.56 3.93
CA ALA A 124 19.61 -17.64 3.16
C ALA A 124 21.13 -17.42 2.91
N SER A 125 21.53 -16.17 2.64
CA SER A 125 22.93 -15.81 2.42
C SER A 125 23.75 -15.93 3.70
N PHE A 126 23.18 -15.47 4.83
CA PHE A 126 23.81 -15.58 6.14
C PHE A 126 23.92 -17.05 6.58
N GLY A 127 22.86 -17.86 6.39
CA GLY A 127 22.90 -19.30 6.66
C GLY A 127 23.99 -20.01 5.88
N LYS A 128 24.16 -19.69 4.58
CA LYS A 128 25.23 -20.24 3.74
C LYS A 128 26.63 -19.81 4.19
N ALA A 129 26.78 -18.55 4.63
CA ALA A 129 28.07 -18.03 5.09
C ALA A 129 28.53 -18.67 6.41
N ILE A 130 27.59 -19.04 7.29
CA ILE A 130 27.87 -19.67 8.59
C ILE A 130 28.03 -21.19 8.48
N ASN A 131 27.43 -21.81 7.44
CA ASN A 131 27.43 -23.27 7.28
C ASN A 131 28.82 -23.92 7.41
N PRO A 132 29.89 -23.42 6.77
CA PRO A 132 31.24 -24.02 6.88
C PRO A 132 31.83 -23.93 8.29
N VAL A 133 31.37 -23.03 9.13
CA VAL A 133 31.79 -22.91 10.53
C VAL A 133 30.96 -23.83 11.46
N LEU A 134 29.72 -24.09 11.13
CA LEU A 134 28.81 -24.90 11.93
C LEU A 134 28.86 -26.40 11.56
N GLU A 135 29.21 -26.74 10.31
CA GLU A 135 29.26 -28.11 9.81
C GLU A 135 30.20 -29.01 10.64
N PRO A 136 31.41 -28.57 11.02
CA PRO A 136 32.34 -29.37 11.87
C PRO A 136 31.79 -29.61 13.28
N LEU A 137 30.82 -28.78 13.73
CA LEU A 137 30.18 -28.87 15.06
C LEU A 137 28.91 -29.71 15.04
N GLY A 138 28.52 -30.27 13.88
CA GLY A 138 27.31 -31.06 13.73
C GLY A 138 26.02 -30.24 13.76
N PHE A 139 26.12 -28.92 13.58
CA PHE A 139 24.96 -28.02 13.49
C PHE A 139 24.51 -27.87 12.04
N ASP A 140 23.22 -28.13 11.79
CA ASP A 140 22.57 -27.78 10.52
C ASP A 140 22.32 -26.25 10.46
N TRP A 141 22.36 -25.66 9.25
CA TRP A 141 22.11 -24.24 9.03
C TRP A 141 20.78 -23.74 9.65
N LYS A 142 19.78 -24.63 9.74
CA LYS A 142 18.50 -24.34 10.42
C LYS A 142 18.66 -24.13 11.92
N MET A 143 19.55 -24.88 12.56
CA MET A 143 19.89 -24.69 13.97
C MET A 143 20.66 -23.39 14.19
N GLY A 144 21.59 -23.05 13.28
CA GLY A 144 22.32 -21.77 13.30
C GLY A 144 21.37 -20.58 13.19
N LEU A 145 20.41 -20.64 12.26
CA LEU A 145 19.39 -19.59 12.10
C LEU A 145 18.51 -19.44 13.35
N SER A 146 18.12 -20.57 13.95
CA SER A 146 17.32 -20.55 15.19
C SER A 146 18.08 -19.95 16.38
N LEU A 147 19.40 -20.17 16.46
CA LEU A 147 20.25 -19.60 17.49
C LEU A 147 20.38 -18.08 17.34
N VAL A 148 20.60 -17.60 16.10
CA VAL A 148 20.66 -16.16 15.82
C VAL A 148 19.33 -15.47 16.07
N ALA A 149 18.23 -16.09 15.64
CA ALA A 149 16.88 -15.57 15.93
C ALA A 149 16.59 -15.52 17.44
N GLY A 150 17.04 -16.50 18.20
CA GLY A 150 16.93 -16.53 19.65
C GLY A 150 17.75 -15.44 20.35
N LEU A 151 18.96 -15.15 19.86
CA LEU A 151 19.82 -14.09 20.37
C LEU A 151 19.23 -12.70 20.07
N ALA A 152 18.73 -12.48 18.85
CA ALA A 152 18.06 -11.24 18.46
C ALA A 152 16.78 -10.98 19.28
N ALA A 153 15.98 -12.02 19.49
CA ALA A 153 14.80 -11.92 20.34
C ALA A 153 15.14 -11.56 21.78
N LYS A 154 16.26 -12.08 22.34
CA LYS A 154 16.73 -11.75 23.67
C LYS A 154 17.12 -10.28 23.80
N GLU A 155 17.80 -9.70 22.79
CA GLU A 155 18.16 -8.27 22.81
C GLU A 155 16.94 -7.35 22.74
N VAL A 156 15.94 -7.70 21.93
CA VAL A 156 14.67 -6.97 21.86
C VAL A 156 13.94 -6.99 23.21
N VAL A 157 13.87 -8.15 23.87
CA VAL A 157 13.23 -8.29 25.18
C VAL A 157 13.97 -7.46 26.25
N ILE A 158 15.30 -7.49 26.26
CA ILE A 158 16.11 -6.71 27.21
C ILE A 158 15.97 -5.21 26.97
N SER A 159 15.96 -4.78 25.71
CA SER A 159 15.77 -3.37 25.33
C SER A 159 14.37 -2.88 25.75
N THR A 160 13.34 -3.68 25.51
CA THR A 160 11.95 -3.34 25.89
C THR A 160 11.80 -3.26 27.41
N LEU A 161 12.36 -4.22 28.15
CA LEU A 161 12.37 -4.18 29.62
C LEU A 161 13.13 -2.97 30.15
N GLY A 162 14.29 -2.66 29.57
CA GLY A 162 15.08 -1.46 29.94
C GLY A 162 14.27 -0.18 29.77
N THR A 163 13.51 -0.05 28.70
CA THR A 163 12.65 1.11 28.44
C THR A 163 11.49 1.20 29.41
N VAL A 164 10.82 0.07 29.69
CA VAL A 164 9.68 0.03 30.63
C VAL A 164 10.11 0.35 32.06
N TYR A 165 11.27 -0.15 32.52
CA TYR A 165 11.77 0.14 33.86
C TYR A 165 12.39 1.53 33.98
N ALA A 166 12.93 2.13 32.90
CA ALA A 166 13.43 3.50 32.90
C ALA A 166 12.32 4.56 32.96
N VAL A 167 11.11 4.23 32.46
CA VAL A 167 9.97 5.15 32.46
C VAL A 167 9.10 5.00 33.72
N GLY A 168 9.26 3.93 34.51
CA GLY A 168 8.47 3.64 35.72
C GLY A 168 9.11 3.97 37.04
N GLY A 169 10.23 4.71 37.07
CA GLY A 169 10.97 5.07 38.27
C GLY A 169 10.90 6.57 38.59
N ASP A 170 9.75 7.03 39.09
CA ASP A 170 9.58 8.23 39.90
C ASP A 170 8.61 7.91 41.03
#